data_e94e31a3fe7f41e701f649060c7bf31f
#
_entry.id   e94e31a3fe7f41e701f649060c7bf31f
#
_cell.length_a   1.000
_cell.length_b   1.000
_cell.length_c   1.000
_cell.angle_alpha   90.00
_cell.angle_beta   90.00
_cell.angle_gamma   90.00
#
_symmetry.space_group_name_H-M   'P 1'
#
loop_
_entity.id
_entity.type
_entity.pdbx_description
1 polymer ?
#
loop_
_entity_poly.entity_id
_entity_poly.type
_entity_poly.pdbx_seq_one_letter_code
_entity_poly.pdbx_strand_id
1 'polypeptide(L)'
;SICHGQSYAFGSQSLNQSGVYSRTVVGANGCDSVITLTLDVEPIDTTYLGIGSANLVYNNDFQINTLGWNTSQTHWWNSSQMLGAFSNANVEFQQTNLPNHDSLFVEFDLYMHDTWDGNEPFQVSLNGQVLGTYYFGSGNYSSYPEFTPLGQYGNRCYPWWWGGATWAYRVRYKVPHTSSTMNFGINVWGAQDPCDESWSIDNFKSETNSFLYRICQGTSLVVGNQSLTNAGHYEILVPSSAGCDSLVIVNLALKPRSDTTRLYRMLCTGETLQYQSQGIQNQGVYYFHLTNALGCDSVVEYTVDTMPTSLVVQ
;
A
#
# COMPACT_ATOMS: atom_id res chain seq x y z
N SER A 1 -5.12 3.60 26.22
CA SER A 1 -4.32 3.11 25.08
C SER A 1 -2.87 3.60 25.18
N ILE A 2 -1.99 2.95 24.47
CA ILE A 2 -0.59 3.37 24.22
C ILE A 2 -0.30 3.30 22.73
N CYS A 3 0.73 4.02 22.28
CA CYS A 3 1.13 3.97 20.88
C CYS A 3 1.98 2.73 20.56
N HIS A 4 1.99 2.32 19.30
CA HIS A 4 2.89 1.29 18.80
C HIS A 4 4.34 1.57 19.22
N GLY A 5 5.05 0.55 19.71
CA GLY A 5 6.42 0.68 20.21
C GLY A 5 6.56 1.20 21.65
N GLN A 6 5.47 1.67 22.26
CA GLN A 6 5.45 2.03 23.68
C GLN A 6 5.14 0.83 24.57
N SER A 7 5.42 0.97 25.85
CA SER A 7 5.08 -0.03 26.87
C SER A 7 4.39 0.61 28.06
N TYR A 8 3.48 -0.13 28.67
CA TYR A 8 2.77 0.24 29.88
C TYR A 8 3.21 -0.63 31.07
N ALA A 9 3.63 0.00 32.15
CA ALA A 9 4.01 -0.72 33.38
C ALA A 9 2.76 -1.14 34.16
N PHE A 10 2.54 -2.44 34.30
CA PHE A 10 1.44 -3.00 35.10
C PHE A 10 2.00 -3.92 36.19
N GLY A 11 2.27 -3.32 37.35
CA GLY A 11 2.98 -3.99 38.42
C GLY A 11 4.46 -4.21 38.08
N SER A 12 4.90 -5.46 38.05
CA SER A 12 6.27 -5.85 37.64
C SER A 12 6.38 -6.18 36.14
N GLN A 13 5.27 -6.13 35.39
CA GLN A 13 5.23 -6.44 33.98
C GLN A 13 5.30 -5.16 33.14
N SER A 14 5.97 -5.23 31.99
CA SER A 14 5.97 -4.22 30.94
C SER A 14 5.16 -4.76 29.75
N LEU A 15 4.02 -4.16 29.46
CA LEU A 15 3.06 -4.62 28.48
C LEU A 15 3.14 -3.74 27.23
N ASN A 16 3.23 -4.35 26.05
CA ASN A 16 3.32 -3.68 24.74
C ASN A 16 2.40 -4.27 23.67
N GLN A 17 1.42 -5.06 24.07
CA GLN A 17 0.41 -5.66 23.19
C GLN A 17 -0.98 -5.34 23.72
N SER A 18 -1.95 -5.22 22.83
CA SER A 18 -3.37 -5.10 23.20
C SER A 18 -3.83 -6.37 23.92
N GLY A 19 -4.64 -6.21 24.94
CA GLY A 19 -5.17 -7.35 25.68
C GLY A 19 -5.79 -6.97 27.03
N VAL A 20 -6.34 -7.98 27.70
CA VAL A 20 -6.85 -7.86 29.06
C VAL A 20 -5.87 -8.57 29.99
N TYR A 21 -5.33 -7.81 30.92
CA TYR A 21 -4.32 -8.28 31.89
C TYR A 21 -4.87 -8.19 33.30
N SER A 22 -4.54 -9.16 34.15
CA SER A 22 -4.96 -9.14 35.54
C SER A 22 -3.78 -9.41 36.46
N ARG A 23 -3.79 -8.79 37.64
CA ARG A 23 -2.86 -9.08 38.72
C ARG A 23 -3.55 -9.06 40.08
N THR A 24 -3.09 -9.89 40.97
CA THR A 24 -3.57 -9.90 42.36
C THR A 24 -2.65 -9.01 43.20
N VAL A 25 -3.25 -8.20 44.07
CA VAL A 25 -2.55 -7.39 45.06
C VAL A 25 -3.14 -7.69 46.45
N VAL A 26 -2.27 -7.82 47.42
CA VAL A 26 -2.71 -8.00 48.82
C VAL A 26 -3.16 -6.64 49.36
N GLY A 27 -4.41 -6.58 49.79
CA GLY A 27 -4.98 -5.38 50.42
C GLY A 27 -4.46 -5.15 51.85
N ALA A 28 -4.57 -3.94 52.35
CA ALA A 28 -4.11 -3.55 53.68
C ALA A 28 -4.83 -4.32 54.81
N ASN A 29 -5.98 -4.93 54.52
CA ASN A 29 -6.78 -5.77 55.42
C ASN A 29 -6.42 -7.28 55.32
N GLY A 30 -5.39 -7.64 54.54
CA GLY A 30 -4.95 -9.02 54.32
C GLY A 30 -5.79 -9.82 53.32
N CYS A 31 -6.77 -9.21 52.66
CA CYS A 31 -7.54 -9.85 51.60
C CYS A 31 -6.96 -9.49 50.22
N ASP A 32 -6.92 -10.47 49.31
CA ASP A 32 -6.46 -10.26 47.97
C ASP A 32 -7.49 -9.49 47.12
N SER A 33 -6.96 -8.58 46.31
CA SER A 33 -7.74 -7.84 45.31
C SER A 33 -7.20 -8.10 43.92
N VAL A 34 -8.08 -8.33 42.94
CA VAL A 34 -7.70 -8.49 41.53
C VAL A 34 -7.87 -7.14 40.83
N ILE A 35 -6.79 -6.68 40.21
CA ILE A 35 -6.81 -5.50 39.34
C ILE A 35 -6.80 -5.99 37.90
N THR A 36 -7.75 -5.55 37.10
CA THR A 36 -7.82 -5.86 35.66
C THR A 36 -7.52 -4.58 34.86
N LEU A 37 -6.65 -4.71 33.86
CA LEU A 37 -6.30 -3.68 32.91
C LEU A 37 -6.70 -4.13 31.49
N THR A 38 -7.49 -3.34 30.80
CA THR A 38 -7.64 -3.46 29.35
C THR A 38 -6.66 -2.51 28.69
N LEU A 39 -5.66 -3.04 28.01
CA LEU A 39 -4.67 -2.28 27.27
C LEU A 39 -5.01 -2.33 25.78
N ASP A 40 -5.02 -1.16 25.15
CA ASP A 40 -5.14 -1.00 23.71
C ASP A 40 -3.87 -0.36 23.16
N VAL A 41 -3.28 -0.97 22.12
CA VAL A 41 -2.09 -0.48 21.44
C VAL A 41 -2.51 0.03 20.08
N GLU A 42 -2.48 1.34 19.92
CA GLU A 42 -2.82 2.01 18.67
C GLU A 42 -1.81 1.63 17.57
N PRO A 43 -2.28 1.19 16.41
CA PRO A 43 -1.40 0.91 15.28
C PRO A 43 -0.72 2.19 14.80
N ILE A 44 0.46 2.04 14.16
CA ILE A 44 1.12 3.16 13.52
C ILE A 44 0.40 3.51 12.21
N ASP A 45 0.00 4.77 12.08
CA ASP A 45 -0.55 5.26 10.82
C ASP A 45 0.57 5.47 9.80
N THR A 46 0.44 4.90 8.61
CA THR A 46 1.47 4.93 7.57
C THR A 46 1.00 5.70 6.35
N THR A 47 1.72 6.77 6.03
CA THR A 47 1.47 7.61 4.86
C THR A 47 2.59 7.44 3.84
N TYR A 48 2.22 7.23 2.56
CA TYR A 48 3.15 7.16 1.43
C TYR A 48 3.14 8.49 0.67
N LEU A 49 4.30 9.12 0.51
CA LEU A 49 4.44 10.32 -0.30
C LEU A 49 4.89 9.98 -1.71
N GLY A 50 4.21 10.54 -2.71
CA GLY A 50 4.55 10.40 -4.12
C GLY A 50 3.37 10.03 -5.00
N ILE A 51 3.64 9.91 -6.30
CA ILE A 51 2.67 9.39 -7.27
C ILE A 51 2.81 7.87 -7.25
N GLY A 52 1.73 7.18 -6.85
CA GLY A 52 1.66 5.73 -6.87
C GLY A 52 1.57 5.20 -8.29
N SER A 53 2.35 4.18 -8.62
CA SER A 53 2.14 3.35 -9.81
C SER A 53 1.82 1.93 -9.35
N ALA A 54 0.65 1.43 -9.74
CA ALA A 54 0.24 0.06 -9.51
C ALA A 54 0.70 -0.82 -10.67
N ASN A 55 1.36 -1.94 -10.36
CA ASN A 55 1.72 -2.96 -11.34
C ASN A 55 0.99 -4.25 -10.97
N LEU A 56 0.14 -4.71 -11.87
CA LEU A 56 -0.48 -6.02 -11.74
C LEU A 56 0.60 -7.09 -11.80
N VAL A 57 0.70 -7.93 -10.79
CA VAL A 57 1.70 -9.02 -10.73
C VAL A 57 1.08 -10.40 -10.87
N TYR A 58 -0.19 -10.54 -10.48
CA TYR A 58 -0.92 -11.79 -10.66
C TYR A 58 -2.43 -11.51 -10.72
N ASN A 59 -3.12 -12.27 -11.56
CA ASN A 59 -4.58 -12.29 -11.64
C ASN A 59 -5.06 -13.67 -12.07
N ASN A 60 -6.00 -14.25 -11.35
CA ASN A 60 -6.54 -15.57 -11.64
C ASN A 60 -8.02 -15.65 -11.21
N ASP A 61 -8.86 -16.03 -12.15
CA ASP A 61 -10.29 -16.32 -11.95
C ASP A 61 -10.56 -17.84 -11.83
N PHE A 62 -9.51 -18.65 -11.74
CA PHE A 62 -9.51 -20.11 -11.60
C PHE A 62 -10.26 -20.89 -12.71
N GLN A 63 -10.66 -20.24 -13.80
CA GLN A 63 -11.38 -20.93 -14.89
C GLN A 63 -10.47 -21.88 -15.67
N ILE A 64 -9.14 -21.70 -15.61
CA ILE A 64 -8.18 -22.46 -16.41
C ILE A 64 -7.20 -23.24 -15.55
N ASN A 65 -6.66 -22.64 -14.49
CA ASN A 65 -5.61 -23.23 -13.67
C ASN A 65 -5.55 -22.64 -12.26
N THR A 66 -4.69 -23.22 -11.42
CA THR A 66 -4.39 -22.76 -10.06
C THR A 66 -2.91 -22.50 -9.89
N LEU A 67 -2.27 -21.94 -10.91
CA LEU A 67 -0.83 -21.72 -10.91
C LEU A 67 -0.40 -20.80 -9.76
N GLY A 68 0.65 -21.19 -9.05
CA GLY A 68 1.16 -20.46 -7.88
C GLY A 68 0.53 -20.89 -6.55
N TRP A 69 -0.57 -21.63 -6.57
CA TRP A 69 -1.22 -22.17 -5.37
C TRP A 69 -0.70 -23.55 -5.00
N ASN A 70 -0.67 -23.86 -3.71
CA ASN A 70 -0.26 -25.17 -3.19
C ASN A 70 -1.33 -26.27 -3.36
N THR A 71 -2.44 -25.95 -4.02
CA THR A 71 -3.56 -26.85 -4.28
C THR A 71 -4.11 -26.65 -5.68
N SER A 72 -4.67 -27.71 -6.25
CA SER A 72 -5.45 -27.69 -7.50
C SER A 72 -6.93 -27.98 -7.29
N GLN A 73 -7.38 -27.99 -6.02
CA GLN A 73 -8.79 -28.27 -5.72
C GLN A 73 -9.65 -27.09 -6.17
N THR A 74 -10.53 -27.37 -7.14
CA THR A 74 -11.52 -26.41 -7.64
C THR A 74 -12.90 -27.04 -7.66
N HIS A 75 -13.92 -26.20 -7.66
CA HIS A 75 -15.30 -26.65 -7.85
C HIS A 75 -16.10 -25.63 -8.66
N TRP A 76 -17.15 -26.10 -9.30
CA TRP A 76 -18.12 -25.25 -10.01
C TRP A 76 -19.24 -24.84 -9.07
N TRP A 77 -19.47 -23.56 -8.96
CA TRP A 77 -20.59 -23.01 -8.21
C TRP A 77 -21.03 -21.67 -8.80
N ASN A 78 -22.35 -21.43 -8.89
CA ASN A 78 -22.95 -20.21 -9.40
C ASN A 78 -22.37 -19.76 -10.77
N SER A 79 -22.17 -20.71 -11.69
CA SER A 79 -21.62 -20.50 -13.05
C SER A 79 -20.15 -20.03 -13.11
N SER A 80 -19.39 -20.19 -12.02
CA SER A 80 -17.95 -19.92 -11.97
C SER A 80 -17.21 -21.13 -11.41
N GLN A 81 -15.98 -21.36 -11.89
CA GLN A 81 -15.04 -22.30 -11.27
C GLN A 81 -14.22 -21.52 -10.24
N MET A 82 -14.19 -22.01 -9.01
CA MET A 82 -13.54 -21.37 -7.87
C MET A 82 -12.46 -22.26 -7.29
N LEU A 83 -11.45 -21.69 -6.67
CA LEU A 83 -10.51 -22.41 -5.83
C LEU A 83 -11.19 -22.77 -4.50
N GLY A 84 -11.40 -24.05 -4.25
CA GLY A 84 -12.20 -24.55 -3.11
C GLY A 84 -12.96 -25.83 -3.51
N ALA A 85 -14.07 -26.26 -2.92
CA ALA A 85 -14.55 -25.79 -1.62
C ALA A 85 -13.71 -26.45 -0.52
N PHE A 86 -13.19 -25.67 0.35
CA PHE A 86 -12.39 -26.15 1.47
C PHE A 86 -13.21 -26.09 2.76
N SER A 87 -12.98 -27.00 3.67
CA SER A 87 -13.39 -26.93 5.07
C SER A 87 -12.15 -26.53 5.88
N ASN A 88 -11.55 -27.47 6.63
CA ASN A 88 -10.26 -27.25 7.29
C ASN A 88 -9.14 -27.31 6.25
N ALA A 89 -8.44 -26.24 6.01
CA ALA A 89 -7.37 -26.20 5.01
C ALA A 89 -6.36 -25.09 5.29
N ASN A 90 -5.11 -25.34 4.90
CA ASN A 90 -4.08 -24.33 4.74
C ASN A 90 -3.80 -24.17 3.24
N VAL A 91 -4.25 -23.07 2.67
CA VAL A 91 -4.14 -22.77 1.25
C VAL A 91 -3.18 -21.61 1.07
N GLU A 92 -2.13 -21.82 0.27
CA GLU A 92 -1.05 -20.88 0.10
C GLU A 92 -0.83 -20.55 -1.38
N PHE A 93 -0.57 -19.29 -1.64
CA PHE A 93 -0.14 -18.76 -2.93
C PHE A 93 1.27 -18.21 -2.83
N GLN A 94 2.14 -18.58 -3.77
CA GLN A 94 3.50 -18.09 -3.84
C GLN A 94 3.76 -17.38 -5.16
N GLN A 95 4.31 -16.17 -5.07
CA GLN A 95 4.81 -15.39 -6.20
C GLN A 95 6.24 -14.92 -5.91
N THR A 96 7.11 -15.05 -6.91
CA THR A 96 8.51 -14.61 -6.85
C THR A 96 8.80 -13.55 -7.90
N ASN A 97 9.97 -12.91 -7.81
CA ASN A 97 10.40 -11.87 -8.72
C ASN A 97 9.46 -10.68 -8.82
N LEU A 98 8.89 -10.28 -7.67
CA LEU A 98 8.13 -9.04 -7.61
C LEU A 98 9.04 -7.85 -7.96
N PRO A 99 8.56 -6.88 -8.73
CA PRO A 99 9.31 -5.66 -9.01
C PRO A 99 9.53 -4.86 -7.70
N ASN A 100 10.47 -3.92 -7.71
CA ASN A 100 10.66 -3.03 -6.57
C ASN A 100 9.37 -2.26 -6.27
N HIS A 101 8.93 -2.28 -5.03
CA HIS A 101 7.67 -1.68 -4.57
C HIS A 101 7.74 -1.35 -3.08
N ASP A 102 6.75 -0.61 -2.59
CA ASP A 102 6.62 -0.17 -1.20
C ASP A 102 5.44 -0.81 -0.49
N SER A 103 4.44 -1.21 -1.27
CA SER A 103 3.26 -1.86 -0.75
C SER A 103 2.73 -2.91 -1.72
N LEU A 104 2.09 -3.91 -1.16
CA LEU A 104 1.38 -4.94 -1.86
C LEU A 104 -0.13 -4.77 -1.63
N PHE A 105 -0.89 -4.85 -2.70
CA PHE A 105 -2.33 -4.90 -2.68
C PHE A 105 -2.78 -6.30 -3.08
N VAL A 106 -3.66 -6.90 -2.29
CA VAL A 106 -4.26 -8.22 -2.55
C VAL A 106 -5.76 -8.06 -2.51
N GLU A 107 -6.44 -8.55 -3.54
CA GLU A 107 -7.90 -8.57 -3.65
C GLU A 107 -8.36 -9.96 -4.08
N PHE A 108 -9.46 -10.46 -3.52
CA PHE A 108 -10.14 -11.67 -3.96
C PHE A 108 -11.61 -11.66 -3.53
N ASP A 109 -12.41 -12.47 -4.19
CA ASP A 109 -13.78 -12.73 -3.79
C ASP A 109 -13.81 -13.99 -2.92
N LEU A 110 -14.29 -13.86 -1.70
CA LEU A 110 -14.44 -14.94 -0.71
C LEU A 110 -15.89 -15.38 -0.65
N TYR A 111 -16.11 -16.67 -0.69
CA TYR A 111 -17.42 -17.31 -0.55
C TYR A 111 -17.42 -18.21 0.68
N MET A 112 -18.23 -17.86 1.67
CA MET A 112 -18.46 -18.64 2.88
C MET A 112 -19.76 -19.43 2.67
N HIS A 113 -19.64 -20.73 2.43
CA HIS A 113 -20.73 -21.60 2.04
C HIS A 113 -21.41 -22.24 3.24
N ASP A 114 -22.72 -22.37 3.15
CA ASP A 114 -23.59 -23.13 4.02
C ASP A 114 -23.70 -22.55 5.46
N THR A 115 -23.48 -23.30 6.56
CA THR A 115 -23.92 -22.92 7.92
C THR A 115 -22.77 -22.64 8.88
N TRP A 116 -22.04 -21.55 8.67
CA TRP A 116 -20.96 -21.13 9.58
C TRP A 116 -21.49 -20.71 10.97
N ASP A 117 -20.92 -21.25 12.04
CA ASP A 117 -21.36 -21.07 13.43
C ASP A 117 -20.69 -19.90 14.17
N GLY A 118 -19.64 -19.33 13.61
CA GLY A 118 -18.92 -18.21 14.20
C GLY A 118 -17.81 -18.59 15.18
N ASN A 119 -17.45 -19.86 15.24
CA ASN A 119 -16.40 -20.40 16.09
C ASN A 119 -15.13 -20.78 15.32
N GLU A 120 -15.22 -20.89 14.01
CA GLU A 120 -14.17 -21.34 13.09
C GLU A 120 -13.31 -20.15 12.68
N PRO A 121 -12.04 -20.12 13.08
CA PRO A 121 -11.16 -19.04 12.68
C PRO A 121 -10.75 -19.17 11.21
N PHE A 122 -11.00 -18.09 10.47
CA PHE A 122 -10.50 -17.85 9.12
C PHE A 122 -9.34 -16.87 9.22
N GLN A 123 -8.12 -17.36 9.10
CA GLN A 123 -6.91 -16.57 9.26
C GLN A 123 -6.26 -16.27 7.92
N VAL A 124 -5.93 -15.01 7.70
CA VAL A 124 -5.19 -14.55 6.51
C VAL A 124 -3.79 -14.11 6.92
N SER A 125 -2.79 -14.50 6.14
CA SER A 125 -1.39 -14.19 6.40
C SER A 125 -0.64 -13.78 5.13
N LEU A 126 0.43 -13.02 5.32
CA LEU A 126 1.37 -12.64 4.27
C LEU A 126 2.80 -12.78 4.79
N ASN A 127 3.64 -13.55 4.07
CA ASN A 127 5.03 -13.83 4.44
C ASN A 127 5.19 -14.29 5.90
N GLY A 128 4.22 -15.09 6.39
CA GLY A 128 4.19 -15.61 7.76
C GLY A 128 3.65 -14.63 8.80
N GLN A 129 3.38 -13.38 8.45
CA GLN A 129 2.71 -12.43 9.32
C GLN A 129 1.19 -12.58 9.19
N VAL A 130 0.48 -12.72 10.30
CA VAL A 130 -0.99 -12.73 10.34
C VAL A 130 -1.51 -11.32 10.06
N LEU A 131 -2.34 -11.18 9.02
CA LEU A 131 -3.02 -9.93 8.67
C LEU A 131 -4.34 -9.79 9.44
N GLY A 132 -5.02 -10.91 9.70
CA GLY A 132 -6.25 -10.93 10.48
C GLY A 132 -6.73 -12.35 10.73
N THR A 133 -7.57 -12.50 11.77
CA THR A 133 -8.32 -13.72 12.06
C THR A 133 -9.78 -13.33 12.21
N TYR A 134 -10.64 -13.94 11.42
CA TYR A 134 -12.03 -13.58 11.24
C TYR A 134 -12.94 -14.75 11.60
N TYR A 135 -14.15 -14.45 12.02
CA TYR A 135 -15.16 -15.42 12.41
C TYR A 135 -16.46 -15.09 11.67
N PHE A 136 -17.03 -16.07 10.99
CA PHE A 136 -18.23 -15.92 10.19
C PHE A 136 -19.38 -16.72 10.81
N GLY A 137 -20.53 -16.06 11.01
CA GLY A 137 -21.74 -16.72 11.49
C GLY A 137 -22.78 -16.82 10.38
N SER A 138 -23.65 -17.83 10.46
CA SER A 138 -24.80 -17.98 9.57
C SER A 138 -25.82 -16.87 9.81
N GLY A 139 -26.31 -16.26 8.74
CA GLY A 139 -27.48 -15.35 8.79
C GLY A 139 -27.19 -13.86 8.75
N ASN A 140 -25.94 -13.39 8.90
CA ASN A 140 -25.59 -11.98 8.81
C ASN A 140 -24.25 -11.75 8.12
N TYR A 141 -24.09 -10.62 7.42
CA TYR A 141 -22.78 -10.20 6.92
C TYR A 141 -21.86 -9.87 8.10
N SER A 142 -20.66 -10.41 8.07
CA SER A 142 -19.60 -10.01 9.00
C SER A 142 -19.12 -8.61 8.65
N SER A 143 -18.90 -7.78 9.67
CA SER A 143 -18.48 -6.39 9.54
C SER A 143 -16.99 -6.26 9.87
N TYR A 144 -16.15 -6.52 8.87
CA TYR A 144 -14.70 -6.29 8.96
C TYR A 144 -14.28 -5.24 7.91
N PRO A 145 -13.33 -4.36 8.22
CA PRO A 145 -12.92 -3.28 7.31
C PRO A 145 -12.41 -3.77 5.94
N GLU A 146 -11.79 -4.94 5.90
CA GLU A 146 -11.24 -5.56 4.70
C GLU A 146 -12.31 -6.21 3.82
N PHE A 147 -13.52 -6.45 4.36
CA PHE A 147 -14.57 -7.24 3.72
C PHE A 147 -15.73 -6.36 3.26
N THR A 148 -15.92 -6.28 1.95
CA THR A 148 -17.07 -5.61 1.35
C THR A 148 -18.09 -6.65 0.91
N PRO A 149 -19.34 -6.65 1.42
CA PRO A 149 -20.36 -7.60 1.00
C PRO A 149 -20.64 -7.53 -0.51
N LEU A 150 -20.64 -8.67 -1.17
CA LEU A 150 -21.04 -8.83 -2.58
C LEU A 150 -22.47 -9.32 -2.73
N GLY A 151 -22.94 -10.15 -1.79
CA GLY A 151 -24.28 -10.69 -1.84
C GLY A 151 -24.46 -11.96 -0.99
N GLN A 152 -25.70 -12.40 -0.95
CA GLN A 152 -26.11 -13.66 -0.35
C GLN A 152 -26.67 -14.56 -1.45
N TYR A 153 -26.28 -15.81 -1.44
CA TYR A 153 -26.68 -16.83 -2.42
C TYR A 153 -27.24 -18.04 -1.71
N GLY A 154 -27.80 -18.96 -2.47
CA GLY A 154 -28.28 -20.24 -1.95
C GLY A 154 -27.16 -21.11 -1.40
N ASN A 155 -27.52 -22.13 -0.64
CA ASN A 155 -26.59 -23.13 -0.10
C ASN A 155 -25.85 -23.86 -1.22
N ARG A 156 -24.64 -24.29 -0.96
CA ARG A 156 -23.85 -25.08 -1.89
C ARG A 156 -24.30 -26.53 -1.93
N CYS A 157 -24.43 -27.15 -0.76
CA CYS A 157 -24.69 -28.60 -0.65
C CYS A 157 -26.13 -28.94 -0.33
N TYR A 158 -26.79 -28.17 0.53
CA TYR A 158 -28.12 -28.51 1.03
C TYR A 158 -29.21 -27.66 0.41
N PRO A 159 -30.45 -28.20 0.27
CA PRO A 159 -31.60 -27.41 -0.14
C PRO A 159 -31.84 -26.25 0.82
N TRP A 160 -32.35 -25.15 0.31
CA TRP A 160 -32.60 -23.89 1.04
C TRP A 160 -33.43 -24.02 2.33
N TRP A 161 -34.22 -25.09 2.51
CA TRP A 161 -35.06 -25.31 3.70
C TRP A 161 -34.28 -25.86 4.93
N TRP A 162 -32.99 -26.17 4.79
CA TRP A 162 -32.16 -26.63 5.91
C TRP A 162 -31.50 -25.48 6.66
N GLY A 163 -31.72 -24.24 6.23
CA GLY A 163 -31.04 -23.06 6.75
C GLY A 163 -29.62 -22.93 6.19
N GLY A 164 -29.05 -21.78 6.35
CA GLY A 164 -27.76 -21.47 5.78
C GLY A 164 -27.85 -20.73 4.45
N ALA A 165 -26.76 -20.15 4.05
CA ALA A 165 -26.61 -19.41 2.79
C ALA A 165 -25.12 -19.27 2.47
N THR A 166 -24.79 -19.06 1.20
CA THR A 166 -23.46 -18.62 0.84
C THR A 166 -23.38 -17.10 0.94
N TRP A 167 -22.48 -16.61 1.77
CA TRP A 167 -22.17 -15.19 1.90
C TRP A 167 -20.92 -14.88 1.11
N ALA A 168 -20.98 -13.87 0.24
CA ALA A 168 -19.86 -13.49 -0.60
C ALA A 168 -19.34 -12.10 -0.21
N TYR A 169 -18.02 -11.97 -0.22
CA TYR A 169 -17.30 -10.76 0.14
C TYR A 169 -16.20 -10.47 -0.87
N ARG A 170 -15.98 -9.22 -1.20
CA ARG A 170 -14.72 -8.77 -1.78
C ARG A 170 -13.78 -8.40 -0.67
N VAL A 171 -12.66 -9.10 -0.59
CA VAL A 171 -11.65 -8.93 0.44
C VAL A 171 -10.47 -8.14 -0.11
N ARG A 172 -9.99 -7.14 0.64
CA ARG A 172 -8.92 -6.26 0.23
C ARG A 172 -7.92 -6.04 1.34
N TYR A 173 -6.64 -6.25 1.01
CA TYR A 173 -5.53 -5.89 1.87
C TYR A 173 -4.60 -4.94 1.14
N LYS A 174 -4.16 -3.90 1.83
CA LYS A 174 -3.03 -3.07 1.43
C LYS A 174 -2.03 -3.09 2.57
N VAL A 175 -0.86 -3.64 2.32
CA VAL A 175 0.16 -3.84 3.35
C VAL A 175 1.50 -3.26 2.90
N PRO A 176 2.31 -2.70 3.82
CA PRO A 176 3.71 -2.39 3.56
C PRO A 176 4.45 -3.67 3.14
N HIS A 177 5.16 -3.62 2.02
CA HIS A 177 5.85 -4.79 1.48
C HIS A 177 6.94 -4.34 0.52
N THR A 178 8.15 -4.90 0.68
CA THR A 178 9.31 -4.58 -0.16
C THR A 178 10.07 -5.82 -0.63
N SER A 179 9.64 -7.02 -0.17
CA SER A 179 10.27 -8.28 -0.54
C SER A 179 10.03 -8.61 -2.02
N SER A 180 11.01 -9.21 -2.68
CA SER A 180 10.86 -9.75 -4.04
C SER A 180 9.99 -11.02 -4.10
N THR A 181 9.48 -11.51 -2.96
CA THR A 181 8.63 -12.70 -2.88
C THR A 181 7.40 -12.40 -2.04
N MET A 182 6.28 -13.00 -2.42
CA MET A 182 5.01 -12.98 -1.70
C MET A 182 4.57 -14.40 -1.42
N ASN A 183 4.33 -14.72 -0.14
CA ASN A 183 3.62 -15.91 0.31
C ASN A 183 2.33 -15.47 0.99
N PHE A 184 1.22 -15.60 0.30
CA PHE A 184 -0.11 -15.31 0.82
C PHE A 184 -0.76 -16.60 1.29
N GLY A 185 -1.32 -16.61 2.49
CA GLY A 185 -1.92 -17.81 3.08
C GLY A 185 -3.30 -17.55 3.66
N ILE A 186 -4.18 -18.53 3.48
CA ILE A 186 -5.46 -18.65 4.18
C ILE A 186 -5.45 -19.96 4.94
N ASN A 187 -5.64 -19.88 6.24
CA ASN A 187 -5.72 -21.04 7.12
C ASN A 187 -7.04 -21.05 7.88
N VAL A 188 -7.78 -22.16 7.75
CA VAL A 188 -9.05 -22.40 8.44
C VAL A 188 -8.97 -23.70 9.20
N TRP A 189 -9.43 -23.68 10.45
CA TRP A 189 -9.50 -24.86 11.30
C TRP A 189 -10.76 -24.83 12.17
N GLY A 190 -11.17 -25.99 12.64
CA GLY A 190 -12.38 -26.13 13.46
C GLY A 190 -13.67 -26.29 12.65
N ALA A 191 -13.64 -26.03 11.34
CA ALA A 191 -14.80 -26.22 10.48
C ALA A 191 -15.23 -27.70 10.40
N GLN A 192 -16.52 -27.94 10.22
CA GLN A 192 -17.15 -29.25 10.22
C GLN A 192 -17.06 -29.94 8.85
N ASP A 193 -18.10 -30.63 8.42
CA ASP A 193 -18.15 -31.26 7.10
C ASP A 193 -18.15 -30.24 5.97
N PRO A 194 -17.50 -30.48 4.81
CA PRO A 194 -17.50 -29.52 3.71
C PRO A 194 -18.88 -29.14 3.17
N CYS A 195 -19.91 -29.92 3.44
CA CYS A 195 -21.30 -29.55 3.11
C CYS A 195 -21.99 -28.74 4.23
N ASP A 196 -21.40 -28.67 5.41
CA ASP A 196 -21.88 -27.85 6.51
C ASP A 196 -21.16 -26.49 6.53
N GLU A 197 -19.83 -26.52 6.48
CA GLU A 197 -18.98 -25.33 6.49
C GLU A 197 -17.86 -25.47 5.49
N SER A 198 -17.92 -24.64 4.45
CA SER A 198 -16.84 -24.59 3.47
C SER A 198 -16.63 -23.17 2.94
N TRP A 199 -15.48 -22.98 2.35
CA TRP A 199 -15.11 -21.71 1.76
C TRP A 199 -14.42 -21.88 0.41
N SER A 200 -14.53 -20.86 -0.41
CA SER A 200 -13.89 -20.79 -1.71
C SER A 200 -13.45 -19.38 -2.00
N ILE A 201 -12.48 -19.24 -2.90
CA ILE A 201 -12.10 -17.92 -3.43
C ILE A 201 -12.18 -17.91 -4.95
N ASP A 202 -12.43 -16.71 -5.47
CA ASP A 202 -12.44 -16.40 -6.90
C ASP A 202 -11.79 -15.03 -7.13
N ASN A 203 -11.47 -14.72 -8.39
CA ASN A 203 -10.97 -13.41 -8.81
C ASN A 203 -9.77 -12.90 -7.99
N PHE A 204 -8.83 -13.81 -7.66
CA PHE A 204 -7.65 -13.43 -6.90
C PHE A 204 -6.71 -12.56 -7.73
N LYS A 205 -6.36 -11.41 -7.17
CA LYS A 205 -5.51 -10.41 -7.80
C LYS A 205 -4.47 -9.89 -6.81
N SER A 206 -3.24 -9.72 -7.28
CA SER A 206 -2.23 -9.00 -6.52
C SER A 206 -1.55 -7.93 -7.37
N GLU A 207 -1.29 -6.79 -6.75
CA GLU A 207 -0.62 -5.65 -7.35
C GLU A 207 0.48 -5.15 -6.42
N THR A 208 1.61 -4.79 -7.02
CA THR A 208 2.62 -4.02 -6.31
C THR A 208 2.41 -2.54 -6.57
N ASN A 209 2.54 -1.73 -5.53
CA ASN A 209 2.49 -0.28 -5.67
C ASN A 209 3.83 0.31 -5.24
N SER A 210 4.37 1.20 -6.07
CA SER A 210 5.52 2.01 -5.73
C SER A 210 5.11 3.48 -5.73
N PHE A 211 5.38 4.16 -4.62
CA PHE A 211 5.16 5.59 -4.50
C PHE A 211 6.48 6.30 -4.73
N LEU A 212 6.60 7.01 -5.83
CA LEU A 212 7.83 7.69 -6.20
C LEU A 212 7.63 9.21 -6.13
N TYR A 213 8.32 9.85 -5.19
CA TYR A 213 8.37 11.29 -5.11
C TYR A 213 9.57 11.80 -5.90
N ARG A 214 9.37 12.81 -6.75
CA ARG A 214 10.43 13.33 -7.61
C ARG A 214 10.67 14.82 -7.34
N ILE A 215 11.91 15.15 -6.99
CA ILE A 215 12.38 16.53 -6.86
C ILE A 215 13.46 16.83 -7.91
N CYS A 216 13.66 18.10 -8.19
CA CYS A 216 14.75 18.52 -9.05
C CYS A 216 16.09 18.38 -8.32
N GLN A 217 17.14 17.97 -9.02
CA GLN A 217 18.48 17.92 -8.46
C GLN A 217 18.90 19.31 -7.93
N GLY A 218 19.34 19.38 -6.68
CA GLY A 218 19.68 20.63 -6.01
C GLY A 218 18.54 21.25 -5.20
N THR A 219 17.33 20.64 -5.19
CA THR A 219 16.24 21.00 -4.29
C THR A 219 16.11 19.98 -3.16
N SER A 220 15.24 20.24 -2.19
CA SER A 220 14.97 19.35 -1.07
C SER A 220 13.48 19.13 -0.87
N LEU A 221 13.13 17.94 -0.35
CA LEU A 221 11.82 17.62 0.20
C LEU A 221 11.92 17.65 1.72
N VAL A 222 11.07 18.42 2.38
CA VAL A 222 10.99 18.43 3.85
C VAL A 222 9.84 17.52 4.29
N VAL A 223 10.17 16.57 5.17
CA VAL A 223 9.20 15.65 5.79
C VAL A 223 9.45 15.65 7.30
N GLY A 224 8.46 16.10 8.06
CA GLY A 224 8.65 16.35 9.48
C GLY A 224 9.81 17.31 9.70
N ASN A 225 10.82 16.88 10.45
CA ASN A 225 12.03 17.66 10.75
C ASN A 225 13.22 17.32 9.83
N GLN A 226 13.03 16.48 8.80
CA GLN A 226 14.10 16.02 7.92
C GLN A 226 14.02 16.71 6.55
N SER A 227 15.19 17.09 6.00
CA SER A 227 15.33 17.62 4.66
C SER A 227 16.04 16.62 3.77
N LEU A 228 15.32 16.06 2.80
CA LEU A 228 15.77 15.00 1.91
C LEU A 228 16.27 15.62 0.59
N THR A 229 17.53 15.41 0.25
CA THR A 229 18.18 15.96 -0.96
C THR A 229 18.70 14.91 -1.92
N ASN A 230 18.83 13.67 -1.45
CA ASN A 230 19.37 12.55 -2.22
C ASN A 230 18.26 11.57 -2.60
N ALA A 231 18.42 10.90 -3.74
CA ALA A 231 17.56 9.78 -4.07
C ALA A 231 17.72 8.64 -3.06
N GLY A 232 16.62 8.00 -2.69
CA GLY A 232 16.63 6.90 -1.71
C GLY A 232 15.25 6.56 -1.16
N HIS A 233 15.22 5.50 -0.37
CA HIS A 233 14.07 5.12 0.43
C HIS A 233 14.24 5.70 1.84
N TYR A 234 13.18 6.32 2.34
CA TYR A 234 13.16 6.98 3.65
C TYR A 234 11.92 6.56 4.42
N GLU A 235 12.12 6.19 5.68
CA GLU A 235 11.07 5.95 6.66
C GLU A 235 11.21 6.98 7.78
N ILE A 236 10.24 7.86 7.91
CA ILE A 236 10.33 9.02 8.79
C ILE A 236 9.14 9.01 9.75
N LEU A 237 9.44 8.93 11.06
CA LEU A 237 8.44 9.13 12.09
C LEU A 237 8.16 10.63 12.23
N VAL A 238 6.90 11.00 12.03
CA VAL A 238 6.42 12.37 12.17
C VAL A 238 5.58 12.45 13.45
N PRO A 239 6.03 13.23 14.45
CA PRO A 239 5.29 13.39 15.69
C PRO A 239 3.90 13.97 15.45
N SER A 240 2.89 13.37 16.09
CA SER A 240 1.52 13.90 16.10
C SER A 240 1.26 14.69 17.38
N SER A 241 0.65 15.85 17.26
CA SER A 241 0.22 16.65 18.41
C SER A 241 -1.01 16.11 19.14
N ALA A 242 -1.74 15.19 18.53
CA ALA A 242 -3.04 14.71 19.00
C ALA A 242 -3.12 13.21 19.24
N GLY A 243 -2.03 12.46 19.07
CA GLY A 243 -2.05 11.00 19.18
C GLY A 243 -0.69 10.36 18.96
N CYS A 244 -0.70 9.17 18.42
CA CYS A 244 0.51 8.40 18.13
C CYS A 244 1.22 8.95 16.89
N ASP A 245 2.56 8.82 16.86
CA ASP A 245 3.37 9.23 15.72
C ASP A 245 2.93 8.48 14.45
N SER A 246 3.04 9.16 13.30
CA SER A 246 2.76 8.58 11.99
C SER A 246 4.06 8.24 11.27
N LEU A 247 4.10 7.11 10.58
CA LEU A 247 5.22 6.73 9.71
C LEU A 247 4.97 7.29 8.31
N VAL A 248 5.90 8.13 7.82
CA VAL A 248 5.89 8.62 6.45
C VAL A 248 6.96 7.88 5.65
N ILE A 249 6.54 7.18 4.60
CA ILE A 249 7.41 6.45 3.69
C ILE A 249 7.58 7.27 2.40
N VAL A 250 8.83 7.51 2.02
CA VAL A 250 9.19 8.27 0.82
C VAL A 250 10.22 7.52 0.00
N ASN A 251 9.89 7.16 -1.23
CA ASN A 251 10.89 6.83 -2.24
C ASN A 251 11.19 8.08 -3.05
N LEU A 252 12.35 8.66 -2.81
CA LEU A 252 12.78 9.88 -3.45
C LEU A 252 13.64 9.58 -4.67
N ALA A 253 13.27 10.17 -5.81
CA ALA A 253 14.10 10.19 -7.01
C ALA A 253 14.40 11.62 -7.41
N LEU A 254 15.58 11.82 -8.02
CA LEU A 254 16.00 13.11 -8.53
C LEU A 254 15.69 13.18 -10.03
N LYS A 255 15.02 14.25 -10.44
CA LYS A 255 14.95 14.64 -11.84
C LYS A 255 16.32 15.19 -12.25
N PRO A 256 16.88 14.77 -13.40
CA PRO A 256 18.16 15.28 -13.83
C PRO A 256 18.12 16.79 -14.01
N ARG A 257 19.22 17.44 -13.73
CA ARG A 257 19.41 18.85 -14.05
C ARG A 257 19.38 18.99 -15.56
N SER A 258 18.71 20.01 -16.08
CA SER A 258 18.86 20.38 -17.49
C SER A 258 20.25 20.92 -17.74
N ASP A 259 20.88 20.45 -18.82
CA ASP A 259 22.06 21.10 -19.31
C ASP A 259 21.73 22.51 -19.77
N THR A 260 22.69 23.41 -19.64
CA THR A 260 22.56 24.79 -20.18
C THR A 260 22.48 24.71 -21.70
N THR A 261 21.36 25.15 -22.28
CA THR A 261 21.22 25.27 -23.72
C THR A 261 22.00 26.51 -24.18
N ARG A 262 22.97 26.34 -25.06
CA ARG A 262 23.76 27.45 -25.61
C ARG A 262 23.24 27.81 -26.98
N LEU A 263 22.84 29.09 -27.12
CA LEU A 263 22.39 29.65 -28.38
C LEU A 263 23.37 30.78 -28.79
N TYR A 264 23.57 30.95 -30.08
CA TYR A 264 24.40 32.01 -30.63
C TYR A 264 23.63 32.72 -31.73
N ARG A 265 23.74 34.06 -31.73
CA ARG A 265 23.17 34.93 -32.79
C ARG A 265 24.10 36.09 -33.07
N MET A 266 24.28 36.39 -34.35
CA MET A 266 24.91 37.62 -34.83
C MET A 266 23.81 38.59 -35.28
N LEU A 267 23.86 39.81 -34.81
CA LEU A 267 22.91 40.86 -35.15
C LEU A 267 23.61 41.94 -36.01
N CYS A 268 22.87 42.53 -36.96
CA CYS A 268 23.31 43.74 -37.61
C CYS A 268 23.11 44.94 -36.68
N THR A 269 23.91 45.99 -36.84
CA THR A 269 23.74 47.22 -36.06
C THR A 269 22.30 47.74 -36.20
N GLY A 270 21.60 47.93 -35.05
CA GLY A 270 20.21 48.37 -35.01
C GLY A 270 19.17 47.24 -35.05
N GLU A 271 19.57 45.97 -35.25
CA GLU A 271 18.69 44.82 -35.15
C GLU A 271 18.39 44.48 -33.69
N THR A 272 17.18 44.05 -33.41
CA THR A 272 16.75 43.58 -32.09
C THR A 272 16.38 42.12 -32.15
N LEU A 273 17.05 41.29 -31.36
CA LEU A 273 16.65 39.92 -31.13
C LEU A 273 15.59 39.89 -30.03
N GLN A 274 14.41 39.36 -30.35
CA GLN A 274 13.40 39.10 -29.35
C GLN A 274 13.55 37.66 -28.87
N TYR A 275 13.82 37.51 -27.57
CA TYR A 275 13.83 36.18 -26.92
C TYR A 275 13.04 36.22 -25.62
N GLN A 276 12.07 35.34 -25.50
CA GLN A 276 11.05 35.42 -24.47
C GLN A 276 10.34 36.79 -24.50
N SER A 277 10.37 37.57 -23.45
CA SER A 277 9.79 38.92 -23.41
C SER A 277 10.86 40.03 -23.45
N GLN A 278 12.11 39.64 -23.74
CA GLN A 278 13.26 40.58 -23.69
C GLN A 278 13.80 40.88 -25.10
N GLY A 279 13.95 42.16 -25.39
CA GLY A 279 14.63 42.62 -26.59
C GLY A 279 16.14 42.82 -26.34
N ILE A 280 16.97 42.12 -27.11
CA ILE A 280 18.44 42.16 -27.04
C ILE A 280 18.96 42.93 -28.26
N GLN A 281 19.73 43.99 -28.04
CA GLN A 281 20.31 44.79 -29.10
C GLN A 281 21.84 44.89 -29.04
N ASN A 282 22.40 44.61 -27.86
CA ASN A 282 23.83 44.72 -27.64
C ASN A 282 24.54 43.41 -27.66
N GLN A 283 25.81 43.43 -28.04
CA GLN A 283 26.71 42.29 -27.87
C GLN A 283 26.80 41.89 -26.38
N GLY A 284 26.74 40.58 -26.09
CA GLY A 284 26.83 40.10 -24.73
C GLY A 284 26.40 38.66 -24.60
N VAL A 285 26.48 38.18 -23.35
CA VAL A 285 25.95 36.84 -22.96
C VAL A 285 24.78 37.07 -22.03
N TYR A 286 23.64 36.50 -22.37
CA TYR A 286 22.37 36.67 -21.68
C TYR A 286 21.90 35.32 -21.14
N TYR A 287 21.42 35.31 -19.91
CA TYR A 287 20.94 34.10 -19.25
C TYR A 287 19.44 34.18 -19.04
N PHE A 288 18.72 33.14 -19.46
CA PHE A 288 17.28 33.00 -19.27
C PHE A 288 16.99 31.78 -18.47
N HIS A 289 16.29 31.96 -17.34
CA HIS A 289 15.82 30.89 -16.49
C HIS A 289 14.43 30.46 -16.96
N LEU A 290 14.32 29.20 -17.35
CA LEU A 290 13.09 28.59 -17.86
C LEU A 290 12.76 27.35 -17.05
N THR A 291 11.54 26.91 -17.16
CA THR A 291 11.14 25.61 -16.60
C THR A 291 11.13 24.57 -17.71
N ASN A 292 11.88 23.49 -17.55
CA ASN A 292 11.91 22.40 -18.52
C ASN A 292 10.63 21.55 -18.48
N ALA A 293 10.48 20.61 -19.41
CA ALA A 293 9.34 19.68 -19.48
C ALA A 293 9.16 18.82 -18.21
N LEU A 294 10.20 18.67 -17.39
CA LEU A 294 10.15 17.95 -16.11
C LEU A 294 9.78 18.87 -14.92
N GLY A 295 9.55 20.15 -15.14
CA GLY A 295 9.23 21.13 -14.13
C GLY A 295 10.43 21.60 -13.31
N CYS A 296 11.66 21.36 -13.78
CA CYS A 296 12.91 21.81 -13.15
C CYS A 296 13.46 23.03 -13.85
N ASP A 297 14.29 23.80 -13.11
CA ASP A 297 14.99 24.95 -13.67
C ASP A 297 15.90 24.55 -14.84
N SER A 298 15.88 25.34 -15.88
CA SER A 298 16.66 25.19 -17.11
C SER A 298 17.24 26.54 -17.50
N VAL A 299 18.49 26.56 -17.87
CA VAL A 299 19.18 27.79 -18.26
C VAL A 299 19.43 27.81 -19.76
N VAL A 300 19.06 28.89 -20.40
CA VAL A 300 19.50 29.19 -21.77
C VAL A 300 20.53 30.32 -21.70
N GLU A 301 21.74 30.01 -22.15
CA GLU A 301 22.84 30.98 -22.36
C GLU A 301 22.79 31.44 -23.82
N TYR A 302 22.47 32.70 -24.01
CA TYR A 302 22.36 33.29 -25.34
C TYR A 302 23.55 34.24 -25.58
N THR A 303 24.46 33.85 -26.45
CA THR A 303 25.58 34.71 -26.88
C THR A 303 25.17 35.50 -28.11
N VAL A 304 25.24 36.80 -28.02
CA VAL A 304 24.92 37.73 -29.09
C VAL A 304 26.16 38.53 -29.46
N ASP A 305 26.52 38.50 -30.74
CA ASP A 305 27.53 39.36 -31.34
C ASP A 305 26.88 40.36 -32.29
N THR A 306 27.54 41.49 -32.54
CA THR A 306 27.06 42.54 -33.46
C THR A 306 28.04 42.75 -34.62
N MET A 307 27.51 42.85 -35.83
CA MET A 307 28.28 43.27 -37.00
C MET A 307 27.99 44.70 -37.37
N PRO A 308 29.02 45.50 -37.71
CA PRO A 308 28.81 46.86 -38.24
C PRO A 308 28.13 46.78 -39.60
N THR A 309 27.25 47.69 -39.88
CA THR A 309 26.67 47.88 -41.22
C THR A 309 27.78 48.28 -42.19
N SER A 310 28.01 47.48 -43.22
CA SER A 310 28.90 47.87 -44.33
C SER A 310 28.20 48.89 -45.21
N LEU A 311 28.75 50.08 -45.29
CA LEU A 311 28.39 51.09 -46.32
C LEU A 311 28.89 50.53 -47.67
N VAL A 312 27.97 50.20 -48.54
CA VAL A 312 28.29 50.06 -49.97
C VAL A 312 28.23 51.45 -50.58
N VAL A 313 29.39 52.05 -50.78
CA VAL A 313 29.50 53.32 -51.61
C VAL A 313 29.47 52.86 -53.05
N GLN A 314 28.41 53.18 -53.80
CA GLN A 314 28.31 53.06 -55.26
C GLN A 314 29.07 54.19 -55.97
#